data_607a8e149275c7ce9200ed5ba9f313fd
#
_entry.id   607a8e149275c7ce9200ed5ba9f313fd
#
_cell.length_a   1.000
_cell.length_b   1.000
_cell.length_c   1.000
_cell.angle_alpha   90.00
_cell.angle_beta   90.00
_cell.angle_gamma   90.00
#
_symmetry.space_group_name_H-M   'P 1'
#
loop_
_entity.id
_entity.type
_entity.pdbx_description
1 polymer ?
#
loop_
_entity_poly.entity_id
_entity_poly.type
_entity_poly.pdbx_seq_one_letter_code
_entity_poly.pdbx_strand_id
1 'polypeptide(L)'
;MEELITFKNVKKTYIVGEKKFNALDGVNFSINKGEFVVILGPSGAGKSTLLNLLGGMDKVTSGKIKVGDEVISDYSDSELTDYRAENVGFIFQFYNILPTLTVLENVKIVNDIVKKPKNAKEVLKSVGLDKHAKKFPNQLSGGEQQRVSIARAIAKDPLLLLCDEPTGALDSKTGVEVLKLLKEQCDANNGENTVVIVTHNSLIAEIADRVIRLKNGKVERNEINKHPKAIDEVVW
;
A
#
# COMPACT_ATOMS: atom_id res chain seq x y z
N MET A 1 -12.57 14.52 -10.80
CA MET A 1 -11.72 13.91 -9.72
C MET A 1 -10.30 14.36 -9.97
N GLU A 2 -9.59 14.75 -8.94
CA GLU A 2 -8.21 15.26 -9.01
C GLU A 2 -7.22 14.09 -9.18
N GLU A 3 -6.32 14.20 -10.18
CA GLU A 3 -5.27 13.20 -10.41
C GLU A 3 -4.20 13.34 -9.34
N LEU A 4 -3.99 12.27 -8.56
CA LEU A 4 -3.00 12.25 -7.48
C LEU A 4 -1.69 11.60 -7.92
N ILE A 5 -1.75 10.48 -8.63
CA ILE A 5 -0.57 9.71 -9.03
C ILE A 5 -0.49 9.67 -10.55
N THR A 6 0.71 9.94 -11.10
CA THR A 6 0.96 9.79 -12.53
C THR A 6 2.29 9.06 -12.76
N PHE A 7 2.24 8.01 -13.56
CA PHE A 7 3.41 7.34 -14.13
C PHE A 7 3.53 7.72 -15.60
N LYS A 8 4.68 8.30 -16.01
CA LYS A 8 4.95 8.68 -17.40
C LYS A 8 6.21 7.98 -17.91
N ASN A 9 6.02 7.00 -18.80
CA ASN A 9 7.06 6.20 -19.45
C ASN A 9 8.10 5.62 -18.46
N VAL A 10 7.61 5.12 -17.31
CA VAL A 10 8.45 4.65 -16.21
C VAL A 10 9.10 3.32 -16.57
N LYS A 11 10.42 3.26 -16.46
CA LYS A 11 11.22 2.05 -16.62
C LYS A 11 12.01 1.76 -15.34
N LYS A 12 12.09 0.48 -15.00
CA LYS A 12 12.99 -0.02 -13.97
C LYS A 12 13.73 -1.24 -14.46
N THR A 13 15.05 -1.12 -14.56
CA THR A 13 15.96 -2.18 -14.97
C THR A 13 16.84 -2.57 -13.80
N TYR A 14 16.86 -3.85 -13.46
CA TYR A 14 17.84 -4.42 -12.53
C TYR A 14 18.96 -5.10 -13.32
N ILE A 15 20.16 -5.09 -12.74
CA ILE A 15 21.34 -5.77 -13.28
C ILE A 15 21.70 -6.91 -12.33
N VAL A 16 21.64 -8.13 -12.82
CA VAL A 16 22.00 -9.33 -12.06
C VAL A 16 23.16 -10.04 -12.78
N GLY A 17 24.36 -9.87 -12.26
CA GLY A 17 25.57 -10.25 -12.98
C GLY A 17 25.69 -9.46 -14.31
N GLU A 18 25.80 -10.15 -15.43
CA GLU A 18 25.86 -9.55 -16.78
C GLU A 18 24.49 -9.33 -17.43
N LYS A 19 23.41 -9.86 -16.82
CA LYS A 19 22.06 -9.81 -17.40
C LYS A 19 21.28 -8.59 -16.93
N LYS A 20 20.62 -7.91 -17.87
CA LYS A 20 19.66 -6.84 -17.59
C LYS A 20 18.24 -7.42 -17.58
N PHE A 21 17.48 -7.08 -16.57
CA PHE A 21 16.10 -7.46 -16.41
C PHE A 21 15.24 -6.21 -16.26
N ASN A 22 14.30 -5.99 -17.19
CA ASN A 22 13.35 -4.89 -17.10
C ASN A 22 12.15 -5.31 -16.26
N ALA A 23 12.13 -4.91 -15.01
CA ALA A 23 11.01 -5.16 -14.11
C ALA A 23 9.79 -4.29 -14.48
N LEU A 24 10.03 -3.07 -14.97
CA LEU A 24 9.03 -2.20 -15.61
C LEU A 24 9.60 -1.66 -16.93
N ASP A 25 8.75 -1.62 -17.97
CA ASP A 25 9.15 -1.21 -19.32
C ASP A 25 8.14 -0.24 -19.95
N GLY A 26 8.32 1.06 -19.67
CA GLY A 26 7.52 2.13 -20.24
C GLY A 26 6.10 2.20 -19.68
N VAL A 27 5.95 2.06 -18.37
CA VAL A 27 4.66 2.07 -17.67
C VAL A 27 4.05 3.47 -17.70
N ASN A 28 2.76 3.54 -18.10
CA ASN A 28 1.96 4.77 -18.14
C ASN A 28 0.59 4.51 -17.54
N PHE A 29 0.21 5.27 -16.51
CA PHE A 29 -1.14 5.33 -15.95
C PHE A 29 -1.30 6.52 -15.01
N SER A 30 -2.53 6.82 -14.61
CA SER A 30 -2.84 7.74 -13.52
C SER A 30 -3.87 7.14 -12.56
N ILE A 31 -3.86 7.65 -11.32
CA ILE A 31 -4.78 7.32 -10.23
C ILE A 31 -5.28 8.63 -9.65
N ASN A 32 -6.59 8.72 -9.38
CA ASN A 32 -7.18 9.89 -8.75
C ASN A 32 -7.08 9.80 -7.23
N LYS A 33 -7.13 10.95 -6.57
CA LYS A 33 -7.20 11.07 -5.11
C LYS A 33 -8.44 10.35 -4.59
N GLY A 34 -8.29 9.61 -3.51
CA GLY A 34 -9.37 8.89 -2.85
C GLY A 34 -9.83 7.60 -3.54
N GLU A 35 -9.12 7.11 -4.57
CA GLU A 35 -9.44 5.83 -5.19
C GLU A 35 -8.90 4.64 -4.37
N PHE A 36 -9.70 3.58 -4.28
CA PHE A 36 -9.26 2.25 -3.86
C PHE A 36 -8.83 1.49 -5.10
N VAL A 37 -7.51 1.35 -5.30
CA VAL A 37 -6.91 0.84 -6.52
C VAL A 37 -6.33 -0.55 -6.32
N VAL A 38 -6.61 -1.44 -7.27
CA VAL A 38 -6.01 -2.79 -7.28
C VAL A 38 -5.14 -2.95 -8.53
N ILE A 39 -3.88 -3.30 -8.31
CA ILE A 39 -2.93 -3.65 -9.37
C ILE A 39 -2.80 -5.16 -9.41
N LEU A 40 -3.36 -5.76 -10.44
CA LEU A 40 -3.35 -7.21 -10.68
C LEU A 40 -2.23 -7.63 -11.61
N GLY A 41 -1.69 -8.80 -11.38
CA GLY A 41 -0.78 -9.45 -12.30
C GLY A 41 -0.18 -10.73 -11.72
N PRO A 42 0.34 -11.62 -12.57
CA PRO A 42 1.01 -12.83 -12.10
C PRO A 42 2.29 -12.52 -11.31
N SER A 43 2.84 -13.53 -10.65
CA SER A 43 4.16 -13.40 -10.02
C SER A 43 5.21 -12.96 -11.05
N GLY A 44 6.10 -12.06 -10.69
CA GLY A 44 7.11 -11.51 -11.59
C GLY A 44 6.62 -10.45 -12.58
N ALA A 45 5.34 -10.05 -12.53
CA ALA A 45 4.80 -9.01 -13.43
C ALA A 45 5.36 -7.60 -13.21
N GLY A 46 6.05 -7.35 -12.08
CA GLY A 46 6.60 -6.04 -11.70
C GLY A 46 5.78 -5.28 -10.66
N LYS A 47 4.77 -5.91 -10.03
CA LYS A 47 3.84 -5.28 -9.07
C LYS A 47 4.56 -4.67 -7.86
N SER A 48 5.36 -5.45 -7.13
CA SER A 48 6.10 -4.96 -5.96
C SER A 48 7.16 -3.93 -6.36
N THR A 49 7.77 -4.05 -7.55
CA THR A 49 8.67 -3.02 -8.10
C THR A 49 7.92 -1.70 -8.29
N LEU A 50 6.73 -1.74 -8.90
CA LEU A 50 5.89 -0.54 -9.09
C LEU A 50 5.54 0.09 -7.74
N LEU A 51 5.11 -0.72 -6.77
CA LEU A 51 4.77 -0.27 -5.43
C LEU A 51 5.97 0.37 -4.71
N ASN A 52 7.16 -0.25 -4.83
CA ASN A 52 8.40 0.27 -4.25
C ASN A 52 8.84 1.61 -4.87
N LEU A 53 8.67 1.77 -6.18
CA LEU A 53 8.94 3.05 -6.85
C LEU A 53 7.97 4.13 -6.41
N LEU A 54 6.66 3.83 -6.36
CA LEU A 54 5.63 4.75 -5.89
C LEU A 54 5.84 5.15 -4.44
N GLY A 55 6.25 4.20 -3.62
CA GLY A 55 6.53 4.44 -2.19
C GLY A 55 7.92 5.02 -1.91
N GLY A 56 8.74 5.32 -2.94
CA GLY A 56 10.07 5.89 -2.74
C GLY A 56 11.09 4.94 -2.08
N MET A 57 10.84 3.62 -2.12
CA MET A 57 11.77 2.60 -1.62
C MET A 57 12.86 2.27 -2.63
N ASP A 58 12.65 2.61 -3.89
CA ASP A 58 13.57 2.40 -5.01
C ASP A 58 13.45 3.57 -6.00
N LYS A 59 14.42 3.71 -6.90
CA LYS A 59 14.49 4.77 -7.92
C LYS A 59 14.20 4.23 -9.31
N VAL A 60 13.56 5.04 -10.14
CA VAL A 60 13.35 4.72 -11.55
C VAL A 60 14.69 4.65 -12.32
N THR A 61 14.76 3.81 -13.36
CA THR A 61 15.86 3.87 -14.32
C THR A 61 15.65 5.01 -15.33
N SER A 62 14.38 5.26 -15.70
CA SER A 62 13.98 6.40 -16.53
C SER A 62 12.46 6.61 -16.43
N GLY A 63 11.98 7.73 -16.95
CA GLY A 63 10.58 8.13 -16.85
C GLY A 63 10.32 8.97 -15.60
N LYS A 64 9.06 9.33 -15.37
CA LYS A 64 8.68 10.21 -14.26
C LYS A 64 7.50 9.64 -13.47
N ILE A 65 7.59 9.78 -12.13
CA ILE A 65 6.50 9.50 -11.20
C ILE A 65 6.16 10.80 -10.48
N LYS A 66 4.90 11.22 -10.57
CA LYS A 66 4.36 12.38 -9.88
C LYS A 66 3.34 11.92 -8.84
N VAL A 67 3.38 12.54 -7.65
CA VAL A 67 2.39 12.36 -6.58
C VAL A 67 1.97 13.73 -6.09
N GLY A 68 0.70 14.06 -6.21
CA GLY A 68 0.22 15.43 -6.04
C GLY A 68 0.93 16.37 -7.01
N ASP A 69 1.57 17.41 -6.50
CA ASP A 69 2.36 18.34 -7.30
C ASP A 69 3.85 17.99 -7.40
N GLU A 70 4.30 16.98 -6.68
CA GLU A 70 5.71 16.62 -6.54
C GLU A 70 6.14 15.53 -7.53
N VAL A 71 7.31 15.71 -8.17
CA VAL A 71 7.92 14.71 -9.06
C VAL A 71 8.89 13.86 -8.24
N ILE A 72 8.38 12.83 -7.58
CA ILE A 72 9.15 12.00 -6.63
C ILE A 72 10.29 11.21 -7.29
N SER A 73 10.23 10.98 -8.60
CA SER A 73 11.31 10.33 -9.35
C SER A 73 12.60 11.17 -9.44
N ASP A 74 12.51 12.48 -9.20
CA ASP A 74 13.65 13.39 -9.25
C ASP A 74 14.27 13.61 -7.85
N TYR A 75 13.70 13.01 -6.80
CA TYR A 75 14.12 13.17 -5.42
C TYR A 75 15.46 12.49 -5.11
N SER A 76 16.27 13.13 -4.27
CA SER A 76 17.43 12.55 -3.59
C SER A 76 17.02 11.46 -2.59
N ASP A 77 17.97 10.70 -2.06
CA ASP A 77 17.68 9.67 -1.02
C ASP A 77 17.12 10.28 0.27
N SER A 78 17.55 11.50 0.64
CA SER A 78 17.02 12.22 1.79
C SER A 78 15.57 12.63 1.57
N GLU A 79 15.25 13.24 0.41
CA GLU A 79 13.89 13.65 0.06
C GLU A 79 12.92 12.44 -0.03
N LEU A 80 13.40 11.31 -0.58
CA LEU A 80 12.63 10.06 -0.57
C LEU A 80 12.40 9.53 0.85
N THR A 81 13.34 9.75 1.78
CA THR A 81 13.17 9.38 3.18
C THR A 81 12.09 10.23 3.85
N ASP A 82 12.09 11.54 3.63
CA ASP A 82 11.07 12.45 4.13
C ASP A 82 9.70 12.17 3.49
N TYR A 83 9.66 11.90 2.18
CA TYR A 83 8.45 11.49 1.47
C TYR A 83 7.84 10.21 2.06
N ARG A 84 8.64 9.17 2.29
CA ARG A 84 8.17 7.93 2.94
C ARG A 84 7.67 8.18 4.36
N ALA A 85 8.36 9.04 5.09
CA ALA A 85 7.99 9.35 6.46
C ALA A 85 6.59 10.00 6.52
N GLU A 86 6.35 11.03 5.74
CA GLU A 86 5.18 11.89 5.87
C GLU A 86 3.99 11.43 5.00
N ASN A 87 4.25 10.86 3.81
CA ASN A 87 3.19 10.64 2.82
C ASN A 87 2.78 9.18 2.62
N VAL A 88 3.61 8.21 3.04
CA VAL A 88 3.40 6.81 2.67
C VAL A 88 3.25 5.90 3.89
N GLY A 89 2.15 5.17 3.97
CA GLY A 89 1.97 4.02 4.85
C GLY A 89 2.16 2.72 4.07
N PHE A 90 3.15 1.90 4.45
CA PHE A 90 3.36 0.58 3.85
C PHE A 90 2.74 -0.53 4.68
N ILE A 91 2.08 -1.47 4.00
CA ILE A 91 1.50 -2.69 4.55
C ILE A 91 2.01 -3.87 3.72
N PHE A 92 2.68 -4.81 4.36
CA PHE A 92 3.34 -5.95 3.71
C PHE A 92 2.64 -7.27 4.02
N GLN A 93 2.84 -8.27 3.16
CA GLN A 93 2.32 -9.62 3.33
C GLN A 93 2.79 -10.28 4.64
N PHE A 94 4.03 -10.06 5.06
CA PHE A 94 4.62 -10.64 6.27
C PHE A 94 4.70 -9.64 7.44
N TYR A 95 3.72 -8.76 7.54
CA TYR A 95 3.44 -7.81 8.63
C TYR A 95 4.56 -6.82 8.95
N ASN A 96 5.82 -7.19 8.91
CA ASN A 96 7.03 -6.38 9.23
C ASN A 96 6.93 -5.63 10.58
N ILE A 97 6.28 -6.25 11.58
CA ILE A 97 6.20 -5.73 12.95
C ILE A 97 7.43 -6.14 13.75
N LEU A 98 7.81 -5.31 14.71
CA LEU A 98 9.00 -5.55 15.56
C LEU A 98 8.63 -6.53 16.68
N PRO A 99 9.23 -7.74 16.72
CA PRO A 99 8.82 -8.78 17.65
C PRO A 99 9.18 -8.49 19.11
N THR A 100 10.14 -7.59 19.33
CA THR A 100 10.62 -7.16 20.66
C THR A 100 9.81 -6.02 21.28
N LEU A 101 8.91 -5.43 20.52
CA LEU A 101 8.02 -4.35 20.95
C LEU A 101 6.59 -4.87 21.14
N THR A 102 5.90 -4.33 22.13
CA THR A 102 4.45 -4.54 22.30
C THR A 102 3.66 -3.99 21.12
N VAL A 103 2.40 -4.36 21.00
CA VAL A 103 1.46 -3.84 20.00
C VAL A 103 1.42 -2.31 20.02
N LEU A 104 1.32 -1.71 21.22
CA LEU A 104 1.28 -0.26 21.36
C LEU A 104 2.61 0.40 20.96
N GLU A 105 3.73 -0.20 21.31
CA GLU A 105 5.05 0.34 20.95
C GLU A 105 5.32 0.24 19.45
N ASN A 106 4.87 -0.85 18.80
CA ASN A 106 4.93 -0.98 17.34
C ASN A 106 4.19 0.15 16.60
N VAL A 107 3.09 0.64 17.15
CA VAL A 107 2.36 1.78 16.57
C VAL A 107 3.00 3.11 16.98
N LYS A 108 3.47 3.23 18.24
CA LYS A 108 4.08 4.47 18.76
C LYS A 108 5.41 4.84 18.11
N ILE A 109 6.14 3.87 17.52
CA ILE A 109 7.42 4.17 16.84
C ILE A 109 7.28 5.24 15.76
N VAL A 110 6.07 5.41 15.24
CA VAL A 110 5.73 6.44 14.26
C VAL A 110 5.92 7.86 14.83
N ASN A 111 5.79 8.04 16.14
CA ASN A 111 5.92 9.36 16.79
C ASN A 111 7.33 9.96 16.63
N ASP A 112 8.34 9.10 16.43
CA ASP A 112 9.74 9.55 16.26
C ASP A 112 10.06 9.81 14.77
N ILE A 113 9.11 9.51 13.85
CA ILE A 113 9.33 9.53 12.40
C ILE A 113 8.55 10.68 11.74
N VAL A 114 7.31 10.93 12.17
CA VAL A 114 6.42 11.93 11.55
C VAL A 114 6.13 13.10 12.48
N LYS A 115 5.91 14.28 11.89
CA LYS A 115 5.68 15.52 12.64
C LYS A 115 4.35 15.54 13.39
N LYS A 116 3.31 14.91 12.82
CA LYS A 116 1.95 14.94 13.38
C LYS A 116 1.30 13.55 13.34
N PRO A 117 1.80 12.60 14.17
CA PRO A 117 1.21 11.26 14.20
C PRO A 117 -0.17 11.27 14.87
N LYS A 118 -1.05 10.37 14.42
CA LYS A 118 -2.31 10.09 15.12
C LYS A 118 -2.04 9.45 16.49
N ASN A 119 -2.98 9.60 17.42
CA ASN A 119 -2.89 8.95 18.73
C ASN A 119 -2.89 7.43 18.59
N ALA A 120 -1.79 6.77 18.98
CA ALA A 120 -1.61 5.34 18.82
C ALA A 120 -2.69 4.49 19.51
N LYS A 121 -3.27 4.94 20.65
CA LYS A 121 -4.33 4.22 21.34
C LYS A 121 -5.66 4.31 20.58
N GLU A 122 -5.97 5.46 19.99
CA GLU A 122 -7.16 5.66 19.17
C GLU A 122 -7.07 4.84 17.88
N VAL A 123 -5.89 4.82 17.27
CA VAL A 123 -5.61 3.99 16.09
C VAL A 123 -5.75 2.50 16.42
N LEU A 124 -5.21 2.03 17.56
CA LEU A 124 -5.40 0.64 17.98
C LEU A 124 -6.88 0.29 18.20
N LYS A 125 -7.65 1.23 18.74
CA LYS A 125 -9.09 1.05 18.91
C LYS A 125 -9.82 0.95 17.57
N SER A 126 -9.45 1.76 16.56
CA SER A 126 -10.08 1.71 15.22
C SER A 126 -9.82 0.41 14.48
N VAL A 127 -8.72 -0.29 14.77
CA VAL A 127 -8.42 -1.61 14.20
C VAL A 127 -8.80 -2.79 15.12
N GLY A 128 -9.53 -2.53 16.23
CA GLY A 128 -10.00 -3.55 17.16
C GLY A 128 -8.91 -4.21 18.02
N LEU A 129 -7.81 -3.50 18.29
CA LEU A 129 -6.66 -4.02 19.06
C LEU A 129 -6.40 -3.30 20.38
N ASP A 130 -7.35 -2.49 20.88
CA ASP A 130 -7.23 -1.75 22.14
C ASP A 130 -6.91 -2.65 23.35
N LYS A 131 -7.54 -3.83 23.42
CA LYS A 131 -7.31 -4.82 24.49
C LYS A 131 -5.98 -5.55 24.36
N HIS A 132 -5.35 -5.49 23.20
CA HIS A 132 -4.09 -6.18 22.91
C HIS A 132 -2.85 -5.26 23.01
N ALA A 133 -3.01 -4.01 23.42
CA ALA A 133 -1.98 -2.98 23.44
C ALA A 133 -0.67 -3.40 24.17
N LYS A 134 -0.76 -4.23 25.19
CA LYS A 134 0.38 -4.73 26.00
C LYS A 134 0.94 -6.09 25.55
N LYS A 135 0.29 -6.76 24.59
CA LYS A 135 0.77 -8.03 24.04
C LYS A 135 1.97 -7.82 23.12
N PHE A 136 2.78 -8.87 22.99
CA PHE A 136 3.83 -8.94 21.97
C PHE A 136 3.32 -9.65 20.71
N PRO A 137 3.95 -9.45 19.54
CA PRO A 137 3.54 -10.07 18.27
C PRO A 137 3.35 -11.59 18.32
N ASN A 138 4.19 -12.31 19.04
CA ASN A 138 4.10 -13.76 19.20
C ASN A 138 2.86 -14.26 19.99
N GLN A 139 2.12 -13.34 20.61
CA GLN A 139 0.87 -13.60 21.35
C GLN A 139 -0.38 -13.29 20.51
N LEU A 140 -0.20 -12.97 19.23
CA LEU A 140 -1.25 -12.55 18.30
C LEU A 140 -1.42 -13.58 17.18
N SER A 141 -2.66 -13.71 16.68
CA SER A 141 -2.94 -14.39 15.43
C SER A 141 -2.37 -13.61 14.23
N GLY A 142 -2.24 -14.26 13.06
CA GLY A 142 -1.76 -13.62 11.84
C GLY A 142 -2.59 -12.39 11.45
N GLY A 143 -3.92 -12.48 11.57
CA GLY A 143 -4.81 -11.34 11.29
C GLY A 143 -4.66 -10.19 12.28
N GLU A 144 -4.42 -10.49 13.58
CA GLU A 144 -4.13 -9.46 14.58
C GLU A 144 -2.78 -8.79 14.29
N GLN A 145 -1.75 -9.56 13.88
CA GLN A 145 -0.46 -9.02 13.46
C GLN A 145 -0.59 -8.11 12.23
N GLN A 146 -1.42 -8.51 11.25
CA GLN A 146 -1.71 -7.66 10.09
C GLN A 146 -2.41 -6.37 10.50
N ARG A 147 -3.37 -6.43 11.42
CA ARG A 147 -4.01 -5.21 11.95
C ARG A 147 -3.03 -4.31 12.72
N VAL A 148 -2.01 -4.85 13.39
CA VAL A 148 -0.92 -4.02 13.97
C VAL A 148 -0.12 -3.31 12.87
N SER A 149 0.22 -4.01 11.78
CA SER A 149 0.90 -3.42 10.61
C SER A 149 0.07 -2.28 10.00
N ILE A 150 -1.23 -2.50 9.82
CA ILE A 150 -2.17 -1.48 9.34
C ILE A 150 -2.23 -0.30 10.33
N ALA A 151 -2.38 -0.57 11.63
CA ALA A 151 -2.41 0.47 12.66
C ALA A 151 -1.15 1.35 12.61
N ARG A 152 0.03 0.75 12.47
CA ARG A 152 1.28 1.47 12.30
C ARG A 152 1.30 2.34 11.05
N ALA A 153 0.78 1.83 9.93
CA ALA A 153 0.72 2.57 8.68
C ALA A 153 -0.21 3.79 8.78
N ILE A 154 -1.44 3.62 9.30
CA ILE A 154 -2.43 4.70 9.42
C ILE A 154 -2.13 5.70 10.54
N ALA A 155 -1.31 5.32 11.55
CA ALA A 155 -0.87 6.23 12.60
C ALA A 155 -0.02 7.39 12.07
N LYS A 156 0.56 7.25 10.87
CA LYS A 156 1.29 8.31 10.16
C LYS A 156 0.37 9.36 9.54
N ASP A 157 -0.92 9.11 9.44
CA ASP A 157 -1.90 9.90 8.65
C ASP A 157 -1.45 10.08 7.18
N PRO A 158 -1.11 9.01 6.47
CA PRO A 158 -0.46 9.09 5.17
C PRO A 158 -1.44 9.47 4.06
N LEU A 159 -0.93 10.13 3.01
CA LEU A 159 -1.66 10.39 1.77
C LEU A 159 -1.91 9.10 0.97
N LEU A 160 -0.95 8.17 1.01
CA LEU A 160 -0.96 6.90 0.29
C LEU A 160 -0.81 5.71 1.25
N LEU A 161 -1.73 4.75 1.18
CA LEU A 161 -1.58 3.43 1.77
C LEU A 161 -1.20 2.44 0.66
N LEU A 162 0.02 1.91 0.73
CA LEU A 162 0.59 0.99 -0.25
C LEU A 162 0.64 -0.42 0.35
N CYS A 163 -0.11 -1.35 -0.24
CA CYS A 163 -0.30 -2.70 0.29
C CYS A 163 0.27 -3.74 -0.68
N ASP A 164 1.26 -4.49 -0.24
CA ASP A 164 1.82 -5.64 -0.99
C ASP A 164 1.23 -6.95 -0.47
N GLU A 165 0.30 -7.56 -1.22
CA GLU A 165 -0.41 -8.80 -0.88
C GLU A 165 -0.99 -8.79 0.56
N PRO A 166 -1.79 -7.80 0.97
CA PRO A 166 -2.13 -7.59 2.40
C PRO A 166 -2.95 -8.72 3.02
N THR A 167 -3.51 -9.61 2.21
CA THR A 167 -4.30 -10.79 2.65
C THR A 167 -3.65 -12.12 2.32
N GLY A 168 -2.48 -12.12 1.68
CA GLY A 168 -1.85 -13.31 1.12
C GLY A 168 -1.40 -14.38 2.15
N ALA A 169 -1.28 -14.01 3.43
CA ALA A 169 -0.94 -14.93 4.52
C ALA A 169 -2.12 -15.20 5.47
N LEU A 170 -3.35 -14.82 5.10
CA LEU A 170 -4.53 -14.88 5.95
C LEU A 170 -5.56 -15.87 5.38
N ASP A 171 -6.40 -16.43 6.28
CA ASP A 171 -7.62 -17.12 5.87
C ASP A 171 -8.64 -16.13 5.28
N SER A 172 -9.61 -16.64 4.50
CA SER A 172 -10.59 -15.81 3.79
C SER A 172 -11.35 -14.86 4.70
N LYS A 173 -11.82 -15.32 5.87
CA LYS A 173 -12.59 -14.50 6.81
C LYS A 173 -11.77 -13.32 7.35
N THR A 174 -10.56 -13.61 7.80
CA THR A 174 -9.63 -12.59 8.31
C THR A 174 -9.19 -11.64 7.18
N GLY A 175 -9.00 -12.17 5.97
CA GLY A 175 -8.70 -11.36 4.77
C GLY A 175 -9.79 -10.32 4.48
N VAL A 176 -11.06 -10.73 4.56
CA VAL A 176 -12.22 -9.82 4.41
C VAL A 176 -12.20 -8.70 5.45
N GLU A 177 -11.93 -9.03 6.72
CA GLU A 177 -11.82 -8.01 7.79
C GLU A 177 -10.72 -6.99 7.50
N VAL A 178 -9.56 -7.44 7.02
CA VAL A 178 -8.45 -6.57 6.63
C VAL A 178 -8.82 -5.67 5.45
N LEU A 179 -9.50 -6.21 4.41
CA LEU A 179 -9.95 -5.41 3.26
C LEU A 179 -11.00 -4.36 3.65
N LYS A 180 -11.91 -4.68 4.59
CA LYS A 180 -12.85 -3.71 5.15
C LYS A 180 -12.12 -2.54 5.82
N LEU A 181 -11.15 -2.83 6.68
CA LEU A 181 -10.33 -1.79 7.32
C LEU A 181 -9.61 -0.90 6.30
N LEU A 182 -9.05 -1.48 5.22
CA LEU A 182 -8.39 -0.71 4.18
C LEU A 182 -9.36 0.14 3.38
N LYS A 183 -10.56 -0.36 3.07
CA LYS A 183 -11.60 0.42 2.38
C LYS A 183 -12.10 1.56 3.25
N GLU A 184 -12.32 1.32 4.55
CA GLU A 184 -12.67 2.36 5.53
C GLU A 184 -11.62 3.48 5.59
N GLN A 185 -10.33 3.17 5.42
CA GLN A 185 -9.28 4.19 5.36
C GLN A 185 -9.38 5.04 4.08
N CYS A 186 -9.78 4.44 2.96
CA CYS A 186 -10.01 5.15 1.71
C CYS A 186 -11.19 6.13 1.83
N ASP A 187 -12.26 5.70 2.50
CA ASP A 187 -13.48 6.49 2.72
C ASP A 187 -13.32 7.54 3.85
N ALA A 188 -12.30 7.37 4.70
CA ALA A 188 -11.98 8.31 5.77
C ALA A 188 -11.48 9.67 5.24
N ASN A 189 -11.45 10.69 6.12
CA ASN A 189 -10.98 12.04 5.76
C ASN A 189 -11.65 12.62 4.50
N ASN A 190 -12.95 12.41 4.33
CA ASN A 190 -13.72 12.84 3.14
C ASN A 190 -13.21 12.24 1.81
N GLY A 191 -12.64 11.03 1.84
CA GLY A 191 -12.10 10.36 0.66
C GLY A 191 -10.76 10.94 0.18
N GLU A 192 -9.96 11.48 1.09
CA GLU A 192 -8.66 12.05 0.74
C GLU A 192 -7.53 11.00 0.67
N ASN A 193 -7.69 9.88 1.39
CA ASN A 193 -6.67 8.83 1.42
C ASN A 193 -6.80 7.93 0.19
N THR A 194 -5.69 7.64 -0.48
CA THR A 194 -5.65 6.73 -1.62
C THR A 194 -5.01 5.42 -1.20
N VAL A 195 -5.69 4.31 -1.50
CA VAL A 195 -5.23 2.96 -1.19
C VAL A 195 -4.84 2.25 -2.47
N VAL A 196 -3.61 1.74 -2.55
CA VAL A 196 -3.10 0.97 -3.69
C VAL A 196 -2.70 -0.43 -3.20
N ILE A 197 -3.41 -1.44 -3.67
CA ILE A 197 -3.14 -2.84 -3.35
C ILE A 197 -2.51 -3.51 -4.58
N VAL A 198 -1.36 -4.15 -4.42
CA VAL A 198 -0.86 -5.08 -5.43
C VAL A 198 -1.15 -6.51 -5.00
N THR A 199 -1.71 -7.31 -5.90
CA THR A 199 -2.10 -8.69 -5.60
C THR A 199 -2.19 -9.54 -6.87
N HIS A 200 -2.20 -10.86 -6.69
CA HIS A 200 -2.57 -11.82 -7.73
C HIS A 200 -4.01 -12.34 -7.57
N ASN A 201 -4.69 -12.01 -6.46
CA ASN A 201 -6.07 -12.40 -6.20
C ASN A 201 -7.05 -11.50 -6.96
N SER A 202 -7.70 -12.06 -7.99
CA SER A 202 -8.64 -11.32 -8.83
C SER A 202 -9.94 -10.93 -8.14
N LEU A 203 -10.32 -11.59 -7.03
CA LEU A 203 -11.53 -11.26 -6.28
C LEU A 203 -11.44 -9.86 -5.65
N ILE A 204 -10.24 -9.44 -5.24
CA ILE A 204 -10.05 -8.09 -4.67
C ILE A 204 -10.32 -6.99 -5.72
N ALA A 205 -10.17 -7.29 -7.02
CA ALA A 205 -10.49 -6.33 -8.07
C ALA A 205 -11.99 -5.99 -8.16
N GLU A 206 -12.86 -6.86 -7.67
CA GLU A 206 -14.32 -6.63 -7.74
C GLU A 206 -14.78 -5.48 -6.83
N ILE A 207 -14.03 -5.21 -5.75
CA ILE A 207 -14.30 -4.12 -4.79
C ILE A 207 -13.54 -2.82 -5.09
N ALA A 208 -12.66 -2.83 -6.10
CA ALA A 208 -11.82 -1.68 -6.44
C ALA A 208 -12.56 -0.65 -7.27
N ASP A 209 -12.25 0.64 -7.05
CA ASP A 209 -12.72 1.74 -7.90
C ASP A 209 -11.96 1.78 -9.23
N ARG A 210 -10.69 1.32 -9.22
CA ARG A 210 -9.82 1.20 -10.40
C ARG A 210 -9.03 -0.10 -10.37
N VAL A 211 -8.93 -0.75 -11.52
CA VAL A 211 -8.13 -1.96 -11.71
C VAL A 211 -7.08 -1.73 -12.78
N ILE A 212 -5.80 -1.92 -12.42
CA ILE A 212 -4.67 -1.86 -13.33
C ILE A 212 -4.12 -3.27 -13.51
N ARG A 213 -4.08 -3.78 -14.75
CA ARG A 213 -3.52 -5.08 -15.04
C ARG A 213 -2.10 -4.95 -15.55
N LEU A 214 -1.16 -5.55 -14.80
CA LEU A 214 0.27 -5.54 -15.10
C LEU A 214 0.73 -6.92 -15.57
N LYS A 215 1.49 -6.96 -16.66
CA LYS A 215 2.09 -8.18 -17.20
C LYS A 215 3.42 -7.87 -17.87
N ASN A 216 4.45 -8.67 -17.53
CA ASN A 216 5.79 -8.52 -18.09
C ASN A 216 6.32 -7.06 -18.03
N GLY A 217 6.10 -6.38 -16.89
CA GLY A 217 6.53 -5.01 -16.69
C GLY A 217 5.75 -3.93 -17.45
N LYS A 218 4.61 -4.27 -18.07
CA LYS A 218 3.78 -3.33 -18.83
C LYS A 218 2.35 -3.31 -18.32
N VAL A 219 1.70 -2.15 -18.44
CA VAL A 219 0.25 -2.03 -18.20
C VAL A 219 -0.49 -2.56 -19.41
N GLU A 220 -1.23 -3.66 -19.24
CA GLU A 220 -2.11 -4.20 -20.28
C GLU A 220 -3.46 -3.47 -20.30
N ARG A 221 -3.99 -3.12 -19.12
CA ARG A 221 -5.28 -2.43 -18.97
C ARG A 221 -5.25 -1.52 -17.75
N ASN A 222 -5.97 -0.41 -17.83
CA ASN A 222 -6.28 0.51 -16.74
C ASN A 222 -7.77 0.85 -16.86
N GLU A 223 -8.57 0.29 -15.96
CA GLU A 223 -10.04 0.32 -16.06
C GLU A 223 -10.63 0.93 -14.78
N ILE A 224 -11.53 1.90 -14.95
CA ILE A 224 -12.37 2.41 -13.86
C ILE A 224 -13.53 1.45 -13.68
N ASN A 225 -13.70 0.93 -12.47
CA ASN A 225 -14.87 0.13 -12.12
C ASN A 225 -16.01 1.07 -11.73
N LYS A 226 -17.04 1.14 -12.56
CA LYS A 226 -18.18 2.03 -12.32
C LYS A 226 -19.15 1.51 -11.24
N HIS A 227 -19.05 0.25 -10.89
CA HIS A 227 -19.93 -0.44 -9.94
C HIS A 227 -19.10 -1.39 -9.07
N PRO A 228 -18.23 -0.87 -8.17
CA PRO A 228 -17.53 -1.72 -7.21
C PRO A 228 -18.53 -2.47 -6.35
N LYS A 229 -18.30 -3.78 -6.18
CA LYS A 229 -19.12 -4.58 -5.25
C LYS A 229 -18.82 -4.18 -3.80
N ALA A 230 -19.82 -4.34 -2.94
CA ALA A 230 -19.56 -4.34 -1.51
C ALA A 230 -18.70 -5.56 -1.14
N ILE A 231 -17.83 -5.42 -0.15
CA ILE A 231 -16.89 -6.50 0.23
C ILE A 231 -17.65 -7.78 0.63
N ASP A 232 -18.82 -7.62 1.26
CA ASP A 232 -19.66 -8.75 1.69
C ASP A 232 -20.41 -9.45 0.53
N GLU A 233 -20.41 -8.87 -0.67
CA GLU A 233 -21.01 -9.46 -1.88
C GLU A 233 -20.02 -10.34 -2.66
N VAL A 234 -18.73 -10.28 -2.31
CA VAL A 234 -17.70 -11.09 -2.97
C VAL A 234 -17.59 -12.44 -2.27
N VAL A 235 -17.63 -13.50 -3.06
CA VAL A 235 -17.44 -14.87 -2.54
C VAL A 235 -15.95 -15.16 -2.49
N TRP A 236 -15.40 -15.16 -1.28
CA TRP A 236 -13.97 -15.28 -0.96
C TRP A 236 -13.50 -16.74 -0.85
#